data_9aba66e2ab369da9e54e913a63aee92d
#
_entry.id   9aba66e2ab369da9e54e913a63aee92d
#
_cell.length_a   1.000
_cell.length_b   1.000
_cell.length_c   1.000
_cell.angle_alpha   90.00
_cell.angle_beta   90.00
_cell.angle_gamma   90.00
#
_symmetry.space_group_name_H-M   'P 1'
#
loop_
_entity.id
_entity.type
_entity.pdbx_description
1 polymer ?
#
loop_
_entity_poly.entity_id
_entity_poly.type
_entity_poly.pdbx_seq_one_letter_code
_entity_poly.pdbx_strand_id
1 'polypeptide(L)'
;MAFPIESYAAKIQRKLLKKQRVIEAASGRQKADLVLKNATYVNVFSNELLTCDIAVANGLIVGLGSYEGEVEYDMTGKIVCPGFVDAHIHLESSLVTPKEFVRATLPHGTATVITDPHEITNVMGTDGIDYMFQATEGLPIDVRFMLPSCVPATPMDESGANLDYRAIDSFYDYPRVQGLAEMMNSYGVIHNDAEVVSKIVASQAHHKKIDGHAPGLQGKDLDTYVAAGVYSDHECATMEDALAKLQRGQFIMIREGTAARNLEALAPLLTPQYAERCMFCTDDKHPSDLLEKGHIDYIAREAINKYGVDPIIAVKAACHHASRYFLLNNRGAIAPGYLADFAVIDNFKDFNVEMVFKKGVLYWNNGELRDFDAPQIEEYLDKRAHDTFHVSTLTPDDFRDTRQRGVLGMVPGEIITTDNGYADHVDLEKDILKIAVVERHKGTHHIGLGYIQGYGLKSGAVATSISHDSHNIIVVGTNSADMAFAANYIVEHHGGIVVVENGTVKGSVVLEIAGIMSDRPLTEVNDQLEAAKDAAFTLGVSRGIDPFMTLSFMALPVIPKLRITTRGVVDVDTQQYV
;
A
#
# COMPACT_ATOMS: atom_id res chain seq x y z
N MET A 1 -25.62 -12.38 -16.74
CA MET A 1 -25.64 -13.23 -17.96
C MET A 1 -24.38 -14.05 -17.98
N ALA A 2 -24.44 -15.39 -17.92
CA ALA A 2 -23.28 -16.24 -18.03
C ALA A 2 -22.66 -16.08 -19.43
N PHE A 3 -21.44 -15.60 -19.52
CA PHE A 3 -20.70 -15.62 -20.77
C PHE A 3 -20.56 -17.07 -21.25
N PRO A 4 -20.74 -17.36 -22.55
CA PRO A 4 -20.57 -18.71 -23.05
C PRO A 4 -19.13 -19.16 -22.73
N ILE A 5 -18.99 -20.28 -22.00
CA ILE A 5 -17.70 -20.87 -21.69
C ILE A 5 -17.01 -21.23 -23.01
N GLU A 6 -15.92 -20.51 -23.32
CA GLU A 6 -15.11 -20.78 -24.51
C GLU A 6 -14.62 -22.24 -24.47
N SER A 7 -14.87 -22.99 -25.53
CA SER A 7 -14.39 -24.38 -25.61
C SER A 7 -12.86 -24.43 -25.57
N TYR A 8 -12.29 -25.48 -24.98
CA TYR A 8 -10.84 -25.67 -24.94
C TYR A 8 -10.19 -25.56 -26.33
N ALA A 9 -10.83 -26.12 -27.36
CA ALA A 9 -10.36 -26.02 -28.75
C ALA A 9 -10.33 -24.56 -29.25
N ALA A 10 -11.39 -23.78 -29.00
CA ALA A 10 -11.43 -22.36 -29.36
C ALA A 10 -10.35 -21.56 -28.65
N LYS A 11 -10.13 -21.83 -27.34
CA LYS A 11 -9.06 -21.22 -26.56
C LYS A 11 -7.66 -21.52 -27.12
N ILE A 12 -7.41 -22.78 -27.53
CA ILE A 12 -6.15 -23.17 -28.17
C ILE A 12 -5.99 -22.49 -29.52
N GLN A 13 -7.04 -22.47 -30.35
CA GLN A 13 -6.99 -21.81 -31.67
C GLN A 13 -6.69 -20.31 -31.55
N ARG A 14 -7.33 -19.61 -30.61
CA ARG A 14 -7.05 -18.19 -30.34
C ARG A 14 -5.61 -17.96 -29.86
N LYS A 15 -5.09 -18.83 -28.98
CA LYS A 15 -3.71 -18.78 -28.54
C LYS A 15 -2.73 -19.07 -29.68
N LEU A 16 -3.05 -20.01 -30.58
CA LEU A 16 -2.23 -20.33 -31.73
C LEU A 16 -2.08 -19.13 -32.67
N LEU A 17 -3.17 -18.48 -33.04
CA LEU A 17 -3.15 -17.30 -33.92
C LEU A 17 -2.30 -16.15 -33.29
N LYS A 18 -2.47 -15.90 -32.00
CA LYS A 18 -1.63 -14.91 -31.29
C LYS A 18 -0.14 -15.30 -31.32
N LYS A 19 0.19 -16.57 -31.09
CA LYS A 19 1.57 -17.05 -31.09
C LYS A 19 2.18 -17.00 -32.51
N GLN A 20 1.42 -17.32 -33.54
CA GLN A 20 1.85 -17.19 -34.94
C GLN A 20 2.18 -15.73 -35.29
N ARG A 21 1.31 -14.77 -34.91
CA ARG A 21 1.56 -13.34 -35.12
C ARG A 21 2.87 -12.88 -34.46
N VAL A 22 3.11 -13.34 -33.21
CA VAL A 22 4.36 -13.06 -32.48
C VAL A 22 5.58 -13.61 -33.22
N ILE A 23 5.51 -14.85 -33.71
CA ILE A 23 6.60 -15.51 -34.46
C ILE A 23 6.88 -14.81 -35.78
N GLU A 24 5.84 -14.44 -36.53
CA GLU A 24 5.96 -13.75 -37.83
C GLU A 24 6.62 -12.37 -37.66
N ALA A 25 6.21 -11.60 -36.62
CA ALA A 25 6.82 -10.32 -36.31
C ALA A 25 8.27 -10.49 -35.82
N ALA A 26 8.53 -11.44 -34.94
CA ALA A 26 9.87 -11.71 -34.42
C ALA A 26 10.88 -12.09 -35.51
N SER A 27 10.41 -12.84 -36.51
CA SER A 27 11.24 -13.26 -37.67
C SER A 27 11.41 -12.19 -38.77
N GLY A 28 10.74 -11.04 -38.62
CA GLY A 28 10.74 -9.98 -39.63
C GLY A 28 9.93 -10.28 -40.89
N ARG A 29 9.17 -11.37 -40.94
CA ARG A 29 8.28 -11.70 -42.07
C ARG A 29 7.04 -10.82 -42.13
N GLN A 30 6.65 -10.26 -40.99
CA GLN A 30 5.61 -9.23 -40.88
C GLN A 30 6.11 -8.09 -40.03
N LYS A 31 5.66 -6.87 -40.33
CA LYS A 31 5.95 -5.69 -39.49
C LYS A 31 5.46 -5.92 -38.05
N ALA A 32 6.19 -5.39 -37.09
CA ALA A 32 5.74 -5.33 -35.70
C ALA A 32 4.53 -4.38 -35.56
N ASP A 33 3.74 -4.51 -34.51
CA ASP A 33 2.62 -3.58 -34.23
C ASP A 33 3.18 -2.22 -33.82
N LEU A 34 4.29 -2.24 -33.05
CA LEU A 34 5.02 -1.07 -32.56
C LEU A 34 6.52 -1.35 -32.60
N VAL A 35 7.31 -0.33 -32.95
CA VAL A 35 8.77 -0.35 -32.79
C VAL A 35 9.22 0.92 -32.07
N LEU A 36 9.97 0.77 -30.99
CA LEU A 36 10.75 1.83 -30.38
C LEU A 36 12.12 1.87 -31.08
N LYS A 37 12.32 2.87 -31.94
CA LYS A 37 13.51 3.01 -32.77
C LYS A 37 14.67 3.63 -31.99
N ASN A 38 15.90 3.19 -32.22
CA ASN A 38 17.11 3.75 -31.64
C ASN A 38 17.08 3.77 -30.09
N ALA A 39 16.40 2.80 -29.47
CA ALA A 39 16.18 2.77 -28.03
C ALA A 39 17.45 2.37 -27.29
N THR A 40 17.95 3.25 -26.41
CA THR A 40 18.90 2.84 -25.37
C THR A 40 18.11 2.29 -24.21
N TYR A 41 18.29 1.00 -23.88
CA TYR A 41 17.49 0.33 -22.86
C TYR A 41 18.34 -0.31 -21.77
N VAL A 42 17.75 -0.43 -20.58
CA VAL A 42 18.37 -1.12 -19.44
C VAL A 42 18.22 -2.62 -19.62
N ASN A 43 19.32 -3.31 -19.88
CA ASN A 43 19.36 -4.78 -19.88
C ASN A 43 19.65 -5.29 -18.46
N VAL A 44 18.60 -5.74 -17.79
CA VAL A 44 18.66 -6.22 -16.40
C VAL A 44 19.39 -7.57 -16.25
N PHE A 45 19.61 -8.30 -17.35
CA PHE A 45 20.28 -9.61 -17.33
C PHE A 45 21.78 -9.51 -17.40
N SER A 46 22.30 -8.54 -18.17
CA SER A 46 23.75 -8.33 -18.34
C SER A 46 24.28 -7.12 -17.57
N ASN A 47 23.40 -6.35 -16.92
CA ASN A 47 23.70 -5.09 -16.23
C ASN A 47 24.36 -4.04 -17.15
N GLU A 48 23.79 -3.84 -18.33
CA GLU A 48 24.30 -2.94 -19.36
C GLU A 48 23.23 -2.05 -19.94
N LEU A 49 23.65 -0.92 -20.48
CA LEU A 49 22.85 -0.13 -21.43
C LEU A 49 23.15 -0.60 -22.84
N LEU A 50 22.14 -1.07 -23.55
CA LEU A 50 22.26 -1.49 -24.94
C LEU A 50 21.38 -0.63 -25.83
N THR A 51 21.79 -0.43 -27.10
CA THR A 51 21.06 0.41 -28.06
C THR A 51 20.65 -0.44 -29.26
N CYS A 52 19.34 -0.53 -29.52
CA CYS A 52 18.76 -1.16 -30.71
C CYS A 52 17.28 -0.74 -30.84
N ASP A 53 16.62 -1.22 -31.91
CA ASP A 53 15.15 -1.13 -31.97
C ASP A 53 14.52 -2.21 -31.08
N ILE A 54 13.39 -1.87 -30.44
CA ILE A 54 12.58 -2.79 -29.64
C ILE A 54 11.27 -3.01 -30.38
N ALA A 55 11.05 -4.22 -30.89
CA ALA A 55 9.85 -4.58 -31.63
C ALA A 55 8.81 -5.25 -30.75
N VAL A 56 7.53 -4.87 -30.95
CA VAL A 56 6.39 -5.34 -30.15
C VAL A 56 5.28 -5.88 -31.07
N ALA A 57 4.71 -7.03 -30.71
CA ALA A 57 3.50 -7.55 -31.33
C ALA A 57 2.61 -8.26 -30.32
N ASN A 58 1.29 -8.05 -30.41
CA ASN A 58 0.30 -8.60 -29.46
C ASN A 58 0.64 -8.29 -27.98
N GLY A 59 1.17 -7.10 -27.70
CA GLY A 59 1.53 -6.67 -26.36
C GLY A 59 2.78 -7.32 -25.77
N LEU A 60 3.53 -8.09 -26.56
CA LEU A 60 4.79 -8.73 -26.18
C LEU A 60 5.96 -8.11 -26.95
N ILE A 61 7.09 -7.98 -26.28
CA ILE A 61 8.36 -7.74 -26.94
C ILE A 61 8.68 -8.96 -27.80
N VAL A 62 8.91 -8.76 -29.10
CA VAL A 62 9.16 -9.86 -30.05
C VAL A 62 10.60 -9.89 -30.56
N GLY A 63 11.32 -8.75 -30.48
CA GLY A 63 12.68 -8.70 -30.96
C GLY A 63 13.44 -7.46 -30.51
N LEU A 64 14.76 -7.61 -30.49
CA LEU A 64 15.76 -6.58 -30.24
C LEU A 64 16.72 -6.57 -31.45
N GLY A 65 16.89 -5.44 -32.11
CA GLY A 65 17.72 -5.33 -33.30
C GLY A 65 17.10 -4.38 -34.34
N SER A 66 17.16 -4.67 -35.63
CA SER A 66 16.57 -3.82 -36.66
C SER A 66 15.22 -4.36 -37.09
N TYR A 67 14.16 -3.58 -36.87
CA TYR A 67 12.77 -3.94 -37.17
C TYR A 67 12.00 -2.81 -37.83
N GLU A 68 10.94 -3.16 -38.58
CA GLU A 68 9.93 -2.24 -39.07
C GLU A 68 8.61 -2.42 -38.30
N GLY A 69 7.96 -1.31 -37.94
CA GLY A 69 6.68 -1.26 -37.24
C GLY A 69 5.55 -0.65 -38.06
N GLU A 70 4.30 -0.97 -37.68
CA GLU A 70 3.14 -0.22 -38.17
C GLU A 70 3.11 1.17 -37.51
N VAL A 71 3.52 1.24 -36.23
CA VAL A 71 3.74 2.48 -35.48
C VAL A 71 5.21 2.50 -35.02
N GLU A 72 5.88 3.63 -35.19
CA GLU A 72 7.27 3.79 -34.78
C GLU A 72 7.45 5.06 -33.95
N TYR A 73 8.21 4.97 -32.85
CA TYR A 73 8.63 6.11 -32.03
C TYR A 73 10.15 6.17 -31.98
N ASP A 74 10.73 7.33 -32.24
CA ASP A 74 12.17 7.56 -32.10
C ASP A 74 12.53 7.80 -30.63
N MET A 75 13.39 6.94 -30.08
CA MET A 75 13.88 7.01 -28.71
C MET A 75 15.31 7.57 -28.60
N THR A 76 15.79 8.23 -29.66
CA THR A 76 17.14 8.84 -29.65
C THR A 76 17.31 9.78 -28.44
N GLY A 77 18.32 9.53 -27.63
CA GLY A 77 18.63 10.33 -26.44
C GLY A 77 17.80 10.01 -25.20
N LYS A 78 16.91 9.01 -25.26
CA LYS A 78 16.08 8.56 -24.13
C LYS A 78 16.55 7.18 -23.62
N ILE A 79 16.19 6.86 -22.39
CA ILE A 79 16.44 5.56 -21.78
C ILE A 79 15.13 4.82 -21.60
N VAL A 80 15.05 3.61 -22.13
CA VAL A 80 13.88 2.74 -21.97
C VAL A 80 14.14 1.79 -20.82
N CYS A 81 13.36 1.93 -19.76
CA CYS A 81 13.34 1.01 -18.61
C CYS A 81 12.19 0.01 -18.74
N PRO A 82 12.29 -1.19 -18.16
CA PRO A 82 11.12 -2.02 -17.91
C PRO A 82 10.12 -1.24 -17.05
N GLY A 83 8.82 -1.46 -17.26
CA GLY A 83 7.80 -0.86 -16.39
C GLY A 83 8.03 -1.20 -14.92
N PHE A 84 7.87 -0.22 -14.05
CA PHE A 84 8.19 -0.34 -12.62
C PHE A 84 7.17 -1.20 -11.89
N VAL A 85 7.63 -1.82 -10.81
CA VAL A 85 6.85 -2.72 -9.95
C VAL A 85 6.96 -2.24 -8.52
N ASP A 86 5.82 -1.93 -7.91
CA ASP A 86 5.74 -1.75 -6.47
C ASP A 86 5.58 -3.11 -5.79
N ALA A 87 6.52 -3.46 -4.93
CA ALA A 87 6.57 -4.78 -4.33
C ALA A 87 5.61 -4.98 -3.15
N HIS A 88 5.11 -3.89 -2.55
CA HIS A 88 4.15 -3.91 -1.45
C HIS A 88 3.48 -2.55 -1.28
N ILE A 89 2.16 -2.53 -1.33
CA ILE A 89 1.35 -1.32 -1.18
C ILE A 89 -0.04 -1.66 -0.65
N HIS A 90 -0.63 -0.73 0.12
CA HIS A 90 -2.05 -0.65 0.42
C HIS A 90 -2.67 0.42 -0.48
N LEU A 91 -3.45 0.01 -1.49
CA LEU A 91 -4.07 0.96 -2.44
C LEU A 91 -4.99 1.94 -1.73
N GLU A 92 -5.64 1.47 -0.67
CA GLU A 92 -6.56 2.22 0.18
C GLU A 92 -5.89 3.44 0.83
N SER A 93 -4.62 3.35 1.16
CA SER A 93 -3.84 4.45 1.76
C SER A 93 -3.64 5.64 0.83
N SER A 94 -3.93 5.48 -0.46
CA SER A 94 -4.04 6.61 -1.40
C SER A 94 -5.30 7.45 -1.21
N LEU A 95 -6.23 7.03 -0.34
CA LEU A 95 -7.51 7.67 -0.01
C LEU A 95 -8.49 7.76 -1.20
N VAL A 96 -8.18 7.16 -2.33
CA VAL A 96 -9.00 7.19 -3.55
C VAL A 96 -9.21 5.79 -4.12
N THR A 97 -10.16 5.68 -5.04
CA THR A 97 -10.38 4.42 -5.76
C THR A 97 -9.15 3.97 -6.53
N PRO A 98 -8.99 2.66 -6.79
CA PRO A 98 -7.91 2.14 -7.62
C PRO A 98 -7.78 2.79 -9.00
N LYS A 99 -8.88 3.27 -9.59
CA LYS A 99 -8.84 4.01 -10.86
C LYS A 99 -8.05 5.32 -10.71
N GLU A 100 -8.36 6.11 -9.69
CA GLU A 100 -7.69 7.39 -9.45
C GLU A 100 -6.22 7.18 -9.01
N PHE A 101 -5.95 6.14 -8.23
CA PHE A 101 -4.58 5.71 -7.93
C PHE A 101 -3.79 5.43 -9.22
N VAL A 102 -4.37 4.69 -10.17
CA VAL A 102 -3.71 4.39 -11.45
C VAL A 102 -3.50 5.65 -12.29
N ARG A 103 -4.45 6.59 -12.28
CA ARG A 103 -4.29 7.89 -12.94
C ARG A 103 -3.09 8.67 -12.41
N ALA A 104 -2.80 8.55 -11.12
CA ALA A 104 -1.68 9.20 -10.47
C ALA A 104 -0.34 8.48 -10.71
N THR A 105 -0.32 7.14 -10.70
CA THR A 105 0.93 6.37 -10.68
C THR A 105 1.41 5.89 -12.05
N LEU A 106 0.50 5.72 -13.01
CA LEU A 106 0.86 5.32 -14.37
C LEU A 106 1.80 6.34 -15.05
N PRO A 107 1.61 7.67 -14.92
CA PRO A 107 2.56 8.67 -15.44
C PRO A 107 3.98 8.54 -14.89
N HIS A 108 4.14 7.90 -13.74
CA HIS A 108 5.41 7.61 -13.09
C HIS A 108 6.05 6.28 -13.52
N GLY A 109 5.52 5.63 -14.57
CA GLY A 109 6.09 4.40 -15.11
C GLY A 109 5.71 3.13 -14.35
N THR A 110 4.82 3.21 -13.35
CA THR A 110 4.35 2.04 -12.62
C THR A 110 3.47 1.16 -13.52
N ALA A 111 3.90 -0.07 -13.74
CA ALA A 111 3.22 -1.04 -14.60
C ALA A 111 2.58 -2.19 -13.81
N THR A 112 3.04 -2.43 -12.60
CA THR A 112 2.54 -3.51 -11.73
C THR A 112 2.63 -3.08 -10.27
N VAL A 113 1.63 -3.44 -9.47
CA VAL A 113 1.65 -3.31 -8.02
C VAL A 113 1.29 -4.63 -7.37
N ILE A 114 1.91 -4.92 -6.23
CA ILE A 114 1.57 -6.04 -5.35
C ILE A 114 0.86 -5.44 -4.14
N THR A 115 -0.44 -5.60 -4.08
CA THR A 115 -1.25 -4.99 -3.03
C THR A 115 -1.73 -6.01 -2.00
N ASP A 116 -1.76 -5.58 -0.75
CA ASP A 116 -2.47 -6.25 0.34
C ASP A 116 -3.73 -5.43 0.68
N PRO A 117 -4.94 -5.92 0.37
CA PRO A 117 -6.17 -5.20 0.65
C PRO A 117 -6.67 -5.45 2.08
N HIS A 118 -5.80 -5.55 3.08
CA HIS A 118 -6.23 -5.85 4.44
C HIS A 118 -7.02 -4.70 5.07
N GLU A 119 -6.82 -3.48 4.62
CA GLU A 119 -7.52 -2.30 5.11
C GLU A 119 -9.04 -2.42 4.87
N ILE A 120 -9.46 -2.51 3.62
CA ILE A 120 -10.88 -2.71 3.31
C ILE A 120 -11.39 -4.07 3.80
N THR A 121 -10.53 -5.07 3.89
CA THR A 121 -10.89 -6.40 4.41
C THR A 121 -11.21 -6.37 5.89
N ASN A 122 -10.53 -5.55 6.69
CA ASN A 122 -10.89 -5.31 8.08
C ASN A 122 -12.27 -4.68 8.23
N VAL A 123 -12.75 -3.94 7.24
CA VAL A 123 -14.09 -3.32 7.24
C VAL A 123 -15.15 -4.28 6.71
N MET A 124 -14.92 -4.90 5.56
CA MET A 124 -15.94 -5.63 4.79
C MET A 124 -15.75 -7.16 4.76
N GLY A 125 -14.68 -7.67 5.34
CA GLY A 125 -14.35 -9.10 5.26
C GLY A 125 -13.99 -9.52 3.83
N THR A 126 -14.40 -10.71 3.43
CA THR A 126 -14.15 -11.24 2.07
C THR A 126 -14.78 -10.41 0.97
N ASP A 127 -15.90 -9.70 1.26
CA ASP A 127 -16.50 -8.76 0.29
C ASP A 127 -15.55 -7.60 -0.04
N GLY A 128 -14.66 -7.21 0.89
CA GLY A 128 -13.61 -6.22 0.64
C GLY A 128 -12.56 -6.72 -0.36
N ILE A 129 -12.17 -8.00 -0.26
CA ILE A 129 -11.27 -8.63 -1.24
C ILE A 129 -11.93 -8.65 -2.64
N ASP A 130 -13.20 -9.09 -2.72
CA ASP A 130 -13.94 -9.11 -3.98
C ASP A 130 -14.16 -7.72 -4.56
N TYR A 131 -14.43 -6.71 -3.71
CA TYR A 131 -14.51 -5.31 -4.13
C TYR A 131 -13.21 -4.86 -4.80
N MET A 132 -12.06 -5.06 -4.16
CA MET A 132 -10.77 -4.66 -4.71
C MET A 132 -10.40 -5.44 -5.97
N PHE A 133 -10.78 -6.71 -6.07
CA PHE A 133 -10.62 -7.47 -7.31
C PHE A 133 -11.40 -6.83 -8.46
N GLN A 134 -12.65 -6.46 -8.24
CA GLN A 134 -13.48 -5.82 -9.26
C GLN A 134 -13.03 -4.39 -9.53
N ALA A 135 -12.73 -3.60 -8.50
CA ALA A 135 -12.28 -2.21 -8.63
C ALA A 135 -10.93 -2.05 -9.37
N THR A 136 -10.20 -3.13 -9.56
CA THR A 136 -8.91 -3.13 -10.27
C THR A 136 -8.93 -3.89 -11.60
N GLU A 137 -10.08 -4.46 -11.99
CA GLU A 137 -10.18 -5.26 -13.21
C GLU A 137 -10.12 -4.37 -14.47
N GLY A 138 -9.23 -4.72 -15.40
CA GLY A 138 -9.09 -4.00 -16.67
C GLY A 138 -8.34 -2.67 -16.62
N LEU A 139 -7.89 -2.21 -15.45
CA LEU A 139 -7.04 -1.02 -15.35
C LEU A 139 -5.73 -1.20 -16.11
N PRO A 140 -5.12 -0.11 -16.63
CA PRO A 140 -3.89 -0.18 -17.42
C PRO A 140 -2.61 -0.40 -16.60
N ILE A 141 -2.72 -0.99 -15.41
CA ILE A 141 -1.62 -1.58 -14.66
C ILE A 141 -1.99 -3.00 -14.25
N ASP A 142 -1.01 -3.84 -13.93
CA ASP A 142 -1.28 -5.17 -13.39
C ASP A 142 -1.35 -5.10 -11.86
N VAL A 143 -2.54 -5.18 -11.29
CA VAL A 143 -2.72 -5.29 -9.84
C VAL A 143 -2.67 -6.76 -9.43
N ARG A 144 -1.71 -7.11 -8.58
CA ARG A 144 -1.51 -8.43 -8.00
C ARG A 144 -1.80 -8.37 -6.52
N PHE A 145 -2.38 -9.42 -5.98
CA PHE A 145 -2.88 -9.46 -4.62
C PHE A 145 -2.09 -10.41 -3.75
N MET A 146 -1.78 -9.97 -2.57
CA MET A 146 -1.49 -10.82 -1.43
C MET A 146 -2.75 -10.89 -0.57
N LEU A 147 -3.13 -12.08 -0.10
CA LEU A 147 -4.34 -12.22 0.72
C LEU A 147 -4.06 -11.82 2.16
N PRO A 148 -4.96 -11.06 2.81
CA PRO A 148 -4.75 -10.59 4.17
C PRO A 148 -4.46 -11.69 5.19
N SER A 149 -3.38 -11.54 5.93
CA SER A 149 -2.96 -12.50 6.96
C SER A 149 -3.57 -12.19 8.32
N CYS A 150 -3.80 -10.91 8.61
CA CYS A 150 -4.12 -10.39 9.94
C CYS A 150 -5.41 -9.55 9.90
N VAL A 151 -6.57 -10.19 9.94
CA VAL A 151 -7.89 -9.57 10.03
C VAL A 151 -8.69 -10.24 11.15
N PRO A 152 -8.76 -9.61 12.34
CA PRO A 152 -8.01 -8.44 12.80
C PRO A 152 -6.52 -8.72 13.04
N ALA A 153 -5.74 -7.67 13.27
CA ALA A 153 -4.30 -7.78 13.56
C ALA A 153 -4.01 -8.58 14.83
N THR A 154 -4.81 -8.39 15.87
CA THR A 154 -4.78 -9.16 17.13
C THR A 154 -6.19 -9.43 17.64
N PRO A 155 -6.37 -10.42 18.55
CA PRO A 155 -7.67 -10.67 19.20
C PRO A 155 -8.18 -9.52 20.10
N MET A 156 -7.34 -8.53 20.39
CA MET A 156 -7.70 -7.36 21.19
C MET A 156 -8.40 -6.28 20.39
N ASP A 157 -8.34 -6.38 19.06
CA ASP A 157 -8.94 -5.42 18.16
C ASP A 157 -10.32 -5.87 17.68
N GLU A 158 -11.25 -4.93 17.56
CA GLU A 158 -12.60 -5.17 17.04
C GLU A 158 -12.70 -4.61 15.62
N SER A 159 -12.59 -5.47 14.63
CA SER A 159 -12.76 -5.10 13.23
C SER A 159 -14.13 -5.56 12.68
N GLY A 160 -14.45 -5.15 11.47
CA GLY A 160 -15.67 -5.54 10.76
C GLY A 160 -15.72 -7.05 10.45
N ALA A 161 -14.58 -7.69 10.38
CA ALA A 161 -14.48 -9.12 10.09
C ALA A 161 -13.43 -9.83 10.98
N ASN A 162 -13.53 -11.17 10.99
CA ASN A 162 -12.49 -12.03 11.53
C ASN A 162 -12.29 -13.17 10.52
N LEU A 163 -11.12 -13.21 9.88
CA LEU A 163 -10.84 -14.18 8.82
C LEU A 163 -9.87 -15.25 9.31
N ASP A 164 -10.34 -16.49 9.33
CA ASP A 164 -9.49 -17.68 9.44
C ASP A 164 -8.93 -18.07 8.03
N TYR A 165 -8.09 -19.11 7.98
CA TYR A 165 -7.53 -19.58 6.71
C TYR A 165 -8.61 -20.06 5.73
N ARG A 166 -9.77 -20.58 6.20
CA ARG A 166 -10.85 -21.09 5.34
C ARG A 166 -11.57 -19.96 4.61
N ALA A 167 -11.67 -18.80 5.25
CA ALA A 167 -12.31 -17.64 4.65
C ALA A 167 -11.55 -17.14 3.41
N ILE A 168 -10.21 -17.29 3.39
CA ILE A 168 -9.36 -16.81 2.29
C ILE A 168 -8.91 -17.93 1.34
N ASP A 169 -9.11 -19.20 1.66
CA ASP A 169 -8.55 -20.34 0.93
C ASP A 169 -8.97 -20.37 -0.54
N SER A 170 -10.24 -20.11 -0.83
CA SER A 170 -10.76 -20.11 -2.21
C SER A 170 -10.19 -19.01 -3.09
N PHE A 171 -9.69 -17.94 -2.52
CA PHE A 171 -9.10 -16.82 -3.28
C PHE A 171 -7.72 -17.16 -3.86
N TYR A 172 -7.01 -18.17 -3.34
CA TYR A 172 -5.73 -18.60 -3.93
C TYR A 172 -5.85 -19.12 -5.35
N ASP A 173 -7.03 -19.53 -5.79
CA ASP A 173 -7.29 -19.97 -7.16
C ASP A 173 -7.38 -18.81 -8.17
N TYR A 174 -7.50 -17.57 -7.70
CA TYR A 174 -7.52 -16.41 -8.58
C TYR A 174 -6.14 -16.17 -9.20
N PRO A 175 -6.07 -15.98 -10.53
CA PRO A 175 -4.78 -15.83 -11.23
C PRO A 175 -3.97 -14.59 -10.80
N ARG A 176 -4.63 -13.61 -10.16
CA ARG A 176 -3.97 -12.39 -9.68
C ARG A 176 -3.45 -12.51 -8.25
N VAL A 177 -3.74 -13.58 -7.53
CA VAL A 177 -3.26 -13.82 -6.15
C VAL A 177 -1.86 -14.43 -6.18
N GLN A 178 -0.92 -13.77 -5.49
CA GLN A 178 0.48 -14.16 -5.42
C GLN A 178 0.85 -14.88 -4.11
N GLY A 179 0.13 -14.59 -3.02
CA GLY A 179 0.47 -15.16 -1.74
C GLY A 179 -0.40 -14.73 -0.57
N LEU A 180 0.12 -14.97 0.61
CA LEU A 180 -0.35 -14.45 1.89
C LEU A 180 0.42 -13.15 2.18
N ALA A 181 -0.30 -12.11 2.51
CA ALA A 181 0.23 -10.79 2.79
C ALA A 181 1.04 -10.77 4.09
N GLU A 182 1.56 -9.62 4.39
CA GLU A 182 2.42 -9.36 5.54
C GLU A 182 1.94 -10.04 6.83
N MET A 183 2.78 -10.90 7.38
CA MET A 183 2.50 -11.63 8.61
C MET A 183 2.83 -10.76 9.82
N MET A 184 1.97 -9.78 10.14
CA MET A 184 2.15 -8.84 11.25
C MET A 184 2.13 -9.52 12.62
N ASN A 185 1.38 -10.60 12.79
CA ASN A 185 1.30 -11.32 14.05
C ASN A 185 2.53 -12.22 14.27
N SER A 186 3.71 -11.60 14.36
CA SER A 186 4.97 -12.31 14.65
C SER A 186 4.91 -13.04 16.01
N TYR A 187 4.23 -12.45 17.00
CA TYR A 187 4.01 -13.09 18.31
C TYR A 187 3.30 -14.44 18.16
N GLY A 188 2.21 -14.48 17.40
CA GLY A 188 1.47 -15.72 17.13
C GLY A 188 2.31 -16.77 16.40
N VAL A 189 3.15 -16.37 15.45
CA VAL A 189 4.08 -17.29 14.77
C VAL A 189 5.09 -17.87 15.76
N ILE A 190 5.75 -17.02 16.56
CA ILE A 190 6.79 -17.43 17.52
C ILE A 190 6.22 -18.36 18.60
N HIS A 191 5.00 -18.09 19.05
CA HIS A 191 4.34 -18.88 20.09
C HIS A 191 3.48 -20.03 19.54
N ASN A 192 3.60 -20.32 18.24
CA ASN A 192 2.91 -21.44 17.58
C ASN A 192 1.37 -21.36 17.73
N ASP A 193 0.80 -20.17 17.54
CA ASP A 193 -0.64 -19.99 17.51
C ASP A 193 -1.26 -20.74 16.34
N ALA A 194 -2.26 -21.58 16.61
CA ALA A 194 -2.82 -22.49 15.61
C ALA A 194 -3.56 -21.74 14.47
N GLU A 195 -4.21 -20.62 14.74
CA GLU A 195 -4.89 -19.83 13.71
C GLU A 195 -3.89 -19.13 12.79
N VAL A 196 -2.87 -18.52 13.37
CA VAL A 196 -1.81 -17.84 12.62
C VAL A 196 -1.05 -18.84 11.75
N VAL A 197 -0.59 -19.96 12.34
CA VAL A 197 0.17 -20.99 11.62
C VAL A 197 -0.67 -21.67 10.53
N SER A 198 -1.99 -21.84 10.73
CA SER A 198 -2.86 -22.44 9.72
C SER A 198 -2.95 -21.61 8.42
N LYS A 199 -2.90 -20.28 8.50
CA LYS A 199 -2.86 -19.38 7.33
C LYS A 199 -1.54 -19.56 6.55
N ILE A 200 -0.42 -19.68 7.26
CA ILE A 200 0.89 -19.98 6.66
C ILE A 200 0.85 -21.30 5.90
N VAL A 201 0.35 -22.36 6.56
CA VAL A 201 0.25 -23.71 5.99
C VAL A 201 -0.68 -23.73 4.76
N ALA A 202 -1.82 -23.03 4.81
CA ALA A 202 -2.73 -22.92 3.67
C ALA A 202 -2.04 -22.27 2.47
N SER A 203 -1.35 -21.15 2.68
CA SER A 203 -0.58 -20.50 1.59
C SER A 203 0.50 -21.41 1.00
N GLN A 204 1.22 -22.15 1.85
CA GLN A 204 2.22 -23.12 1.40
C GLN A 204 1.60 -24.30 0.62
N ALA A 205 0.41 -24.76 1.00
CA ALA A 205 -0.32 -25.81 0.28
C ALA A 205 -0.70 -25.37 -1.14
N HIS A 206 -0.97 -24.08 -1.36
CA HIS A 206 -1.19 -23.48 -2.65
C HIS A 206 0.10 -23.07 -3.38
N HIS A 207 1.28 -23.39 -2.85
CA HIS A 207 2.59 -23.01 -3.40
C HIS A 207 2.76 -21.49 -3.61
N LYS A 208 2.23 -20.70 -2.69
CA LYS A 208 2.24 -19.23 -2.75
C LYS A 208 3.30 -18.64 -1.83
N LYS A 209 3.63 -17.37 -2.06
CA LYS A 209 4.55 -16.58 -1.21
C LYS A 209 3.88 -16.21 0.10
N ILE A 210 4.71 -15.92 1.10
CA ILE A 210 4.28 -15.36 2.39
C ILE A 210 5.18 -14.18 2.65
N ASP A 211 4.59 -13.00 2.71
CA ASP A 211 5.31 -11.77 3.02
C ASP A 211 5.33 -11.51 4.53
N GLY A 212 6.32 -10.78 4.99
CA GLY A 212 6.57 -10.51 6.39
C GLY A 212 6.47 -9.06 6.76
N HIS A 213 6.23 -8.88 8.06
CA HIS A 213 6.22 -7.64 8.80
C HIS A 213 6.80 -7.93 10.18
N ALA A 214 8.08 -7.65 10.38
CA ALA A 214 8.78 -8.09 11.58
C ALA A 214 9.78 -7.02 12.09
N PRO A 215 9.27 -5.83 12.53
CA PRO A 215 10.13 -4.77 13.01
C PRO A 215 10.94 -5.23 14.22
N GLY A 216 12.27 -5.07 14.15
CA GLY A 216 13.17 -5.33 15.26
C GLY A 216 13.31 -6.79 15.71
N LEU A 217 12.75 -7.75 14.98
CA LEU A 217 12.81 -9.17 15.33
C LEU A 217 14.24 -9.72 15.13
N GLN A 218 14.81 -10.37 16.16
CA GLN A 218 16.19 -10.81 16.16
C GLN A 218 16.38 -12.21 16.76
N GLY A 219 17.58 -12.77 16.59
CA GLY A 219 18.00 -14.02 17.22
C GLY A 219 17.08 -15.20 16.91
N LYS A 220 16.71 -15.98 17.94
CA LYS A 220 15.85 -17.17 17.80
C LYS A 220 14.43 -16.85 17.34
N ASP A 221 13.91 -15.68 17.69
CA ASP A 221 12.56 -15.28 17.29
C ASP A 221 12.53 -15.00 15.79
N LEU A 222 13.57 -14.33 15.25
CA LEU A 222 13.73 -14.18 13.82
C LEU A 222 13.94 -15.54 13.12
N ASP A 223 14.76 -16.42 13.68
CA ASP A 223 14.96 -17.77 13.13
C ASP A 223 13.63 -18.56 13.08
N THR A 224 12.80 -18.43 14.11
CA THR A 224 11.48 -19.07 14.18
C THR A 224 10.53 -18.51 13.11
N TYR A 225 10.47 -17.21 12.99
CA TYR A 225 9.62 -16.53 12.02
C TYR A 225 10.00 -16.88 10.56
N VAL A 226 11.28 -16.89 10.26
CA VAL A 226 11.79 -17.31 8.92
C VAL A 226 11.56 -18.80 8.69
N ALA A 227 11.79 -19.66 9.71
CA ALA A 227 11.57 -21.09 9.60
C ALA A 227 10.10 -21.47 9.38
N ALA A 228 9.16 -20.64 9.83
CA ALA A 228 7.74 -20.81 9.52
C ALA A 228 7.43 -20.60 8.03
N GLY A 229 8.33 -19.97 7.27
CA GLY A 229 8.21 -19.80 5.82
C GLY A 229 7.88 -18.38 5.37
N VAL A 230 8.19 -17.37 6.18
CA VAL A 230 8.04 -15.96 5.82
C VAL A 230 9.27 -15.50 5.05
N TYR A 231 9.09 -15.05 3.79
CA TYR A 231 10.18 -14.91 2.82
C TYR A 231 10.67 -13.49 2.63
N SER A 232 9.98 -12.46 3.14
CA SER A 232 10.33 -11.05 2.95
C SER A 232 10.13 -10.24 4.23
N ASP A 233 10.60 -9.00 4.22
CA ASP A 233 10.29 -7.99 5.23
C ASP A 233 10.44 -6.59 4.65
N HIS A 234 9.54 -5.66 5.02
CA HIS A 234 9.57 -4.25 4.64
C HIS A 234 9.77 -3.31 5.83
N GLU A 235 9.85 -3.87 7.05
CA GLU A 235 9.92 -3.11 8.31
C GLU A 235 11.35 -2.85 8.81
N CYS A 236 12.37 -3.21 8.04
CA CYS A 236 13.74 -2.96 8.43
C CYS A 236 14.03 -1.46 8.54
N ALA A 237 14.29 -0.96 9.74
CA ALA A 237 14.64 0.43 9.99
C ALA A 237 16.17 0.70 9.98
N THR A 238 16.99 -0.35 10.12
CA THR A 238 18.45 -0.24 10.18
C THR A 238 19.12 -1.24 9.25
N MET A 239 20.37 -0.91 8.86
CA MET A 239 21.21 -1.82 8.07
C MET A 239 21.49 -3.13 8.80
N GLU A 240 21.64 -3.10 10.13
CA GLU A 240 21.90 -4.29 10.94
C GLU A 240 20.71 -5.26 10.92
N ASP A 241 19.50 -4.73 11.11
CA ASP A 241 18.26 -5.50 11.05
C ASP A 241 18.08 -6.14 9.65
N ALA A 242 18.24 -5.35 8.61
CA ALA A 242 18.12 -5.82 7.24
C ALA A 242 19.16 -6.91 6.88
N LEU A 243 20.40 -6.76 7.31
CA LEU A 243 21.44 -7.78 7.10
C LEU A 243 21.13 -9.07 7.87
N ALA A 244 20.62 -8.98 9.09
CA ALA A 244 20.26 -10.16 9.88
C ALA A 244 19.17 -10.99 9.17
N LYS A 245 18.17 -10.35 8.57
CA LYS A 245 17.10 -10.97 7.79
C LYS A 245 17.59 -11.51 6.44
N LEU A 246 18.36 -10.71 5.71
CA LEU A 246 18.95 -11.10 4.42
C LEU A 246 19.85 -12.32 4.55
N GLN A 247 20.69 -12.40 5.59
CA GLN A 247 21.56 -13.55 5.89
C GLN A 247 20.78 -14.83 6.21
N ARG A 248 19.50 -14.70 6.62
CA ARG A 248 18.57 -15.82 6.82
C ARG A 248 17.74 -16.14 5.59
N GLY A 249 18.02 -15.47 4.47
CA GLY A 249 17.41 -15.76 3.18
C GLY A 249 16.14 -14.97 2.88
N GLN A 250 15.73 -14.02 3.72
CA GLN A 250 14.63 -13.14 3.40
C GLN A 250 14.99 -12.13 2.29
N PHE A 251 13.98 -11.67 1.59
CA PHE A 251 14.07 -10.51 0.70
C PHE A 251 13.76 -9.25 1.49
N ILE A 252 14.44 -8.16 1.17
CA ILE A 252 14.24 -6.85 1.80
C ILE A 252 13.51 -5.95 0.82
N MET A 253 12.34 -5.49 1.22
CA MET A 253 11.58 -4.48 0.51
C MET A 253 11.95 -3.12 1.10
N ILE A 254 12.67 -2.31 0.33
CA ILE A 254 13.13 -0.98 0.74
C ILE A 254 11.97 -0.01 0.53
N ARG A 255 11.44 0.54 1.62
CA ARG A 255 10.21 1.29 1.66
C ARG A 255 10.44 2.80 1.64
N GLU A 256 9.64 3.51 0.81
CA GLU A 256 9.52 4.97 0.79
C GLU A 256 8.04 5.38 0.72
N GLY A 257 7.33 5.16 1.81
CA GLY A 257 5.94 5.57 2.01
C GLY A 257 5.80 7.02 2.49
N THR A 258 4.63 7.36 2.97
CA THR A 258 4.39 8.66 3.61
C THR A 258 4.83 8.66 5.06
N ALA A 259 4.43 7.65 5.84
CA ALA A 259 4.79 7.54 7.26
C ALA A 259 6.17 6.95 7.49
N ALA A 260 6.50 5.90 6.77
CA ALA A 260 7.74 5.15 6.99
C ALA A 260 8.64 5.17 5.76
N ARG A 261 9.92 5.53 5.97
CA ARG A 261 10.91 5.78 4.93
C ARG A 261 12.24 5.16 5.33
N ASN A 262 12.63 4.12 4.62
CA ASN A 262 13.80 3.32 4.99
C ASN A 262 14.94 3.40 3.96
N LEU A 263 14.76 4.12 2.85
CA LEU A 263 15.75 4.18 1.76
C LEU A 263 17.11 4.68 2.27
N GLU A 264 17.13 5.72 3.12
CA GLU A 264 18.38 6.26 3.67
C GLU A 264 19.20 5.20 4.42
N ALA A 265 18.54 4.46 5.29
CA ALA A 265 19.18 3.43 6.10
C ALA A 265 19.61 2.21 5.26
N LEU A 266 18.84 1.87 4.22
CA LEU A 266 18.96 0.62 3.47
C LEU A 266 19.60 0.76 2.09
N ALA A 267 19.82 1.98 1.58
CA ALA A 267 20.53 2.21 0.32
C ALA A 267 21.91 1.50 0.25
N PRO A 268 22.67 1.35 1.34
CA PRO A 268 23.92 0.57 1.32
C PRO A 268 23.77 -0.92 0.96
N LEU A 269 22.54 -1.48 1.00
CA LEU A 269 22.27 -2.84 0.48
C LEU A 269 22.23 -2.89 -1.05
N LEU A 270 22.03 -1.76 -1.74
CA LEU A 270 21.92 -1.70 -3.19
C LEU A 270 23.30 -1.76 -3.86
N THR A 271 24.02 -2.82 -3.58
CA THR A 271 25.34 -3.15 -4.13
C THR A 271 25.28 -4.48 -4.88
N PRO A 272 26.25 -4.80 -5.75
CA PRO A 272 26.27 -6.11 -6.43
C PRO A 272 26.25 -7.31 -5.47
N GLN A 273 26.65 -7.14 -4.21
CA GLN A 273 26.67 -8.21 -3.22
C GLN A 273 25.27 -8.56 -2.68
N TYR A 274 24.40 -7.56 -2.46
CA TYR A 274 23.14 -7.75 -1.74
C TYR A 274 21.88 -7.43 -2.56
N ALA A 275 22.01 -6.60 -3.59
CA ALA A 275 20.88 -6.03 -4.33
C ALA A 275 19.93 -7.08 -4.93
N GLU A 276 20.41 -8.28 -5.28
CA GLU A 276 19.56 -9.35 -5.85
C GLU A 276 18.43 -9.81 -4.93
N ARG A 277 18.49 -9.46 -3.64
CA ARG A 277 17.43 -9.71 -2.66
C ARG A 277 16.77 -8.44 -2.14
N CYS A 278 16.98 -7.31 -2.81
CA CYS A 278 16.37 -6.03 -2.46
C CYS A 278 15.42 -5.58 -3.58
N MET A 279 14.27 -5.03 -3.21
CA MET A 279 13.29 -4.47 -4.13
C MET A 279 12.63 -3.25 -3.49
N PHE A 280 12.05 -2.37 -4.30
CA PHE A 280 11.40 -1.16 -3.81
C PHE A 280 9.91 -1.38 -3.56
N CYS A 281 9.38 -0.70 -2.56
CA CYS A 281 7.97 -0.65 -2.25
C CYS A 281 7.58 0.72 -1.68
N THR A 282 6.28 1.01 -1.64
CA THR A 282 5.77 2.24 -1.05
C THR A 282 5.03 2.03 0.26
N ASP A 283 4.40 0.90 0.46
CA ASP A 283 3.54 0.64 1.61
C ASP A 283 2.38 1.67 1.66
N ASP A 284 2.19 2.42 2.73
CA ASP A 284 1.21 3.50 2.84
C ASP A 284 1.68 4.76 2.11
N LYS A 285 0.97 5.16 1.06
CA LYS A 285 1.32 6.34 0.27
C LYS A 285 0.13 7.28 0.06
N HIS A 286 0.18 8.45 0.68
CA HIS A 286 -0.86 9.46 0.62
C HIS A 286 -0.90 10.24 -0.70
N PRO A 287 -2.03 10.90 -1.00
CA PRO A 287 -2.22 11.71 -2.22
C PRO A 287 -1.11 12.74 -2.46
N SER A 288 -0.72 13.48 -1.43
CA SER A 288 0.31 14.53 -1.55
C SER A 288 1.65 13.99 -2.03
N ASP A 289 2.10 12.87 -1.47
CA ASP A 289 3.36 12.25 -1.89
C ASP A 289 3.29 11.69 -3.32
N LEU A 290 2.13 11.14 -3.73
CA LEU A 290 1.92 10.67 -5.11
C LEU A 290 1.98 11.82 -6.12
N LEU A 291 1.36 12.96 -5.80
CA LEU A 291 1.31 14.13 -6.69
C LEU A 291 2.62 14.91 -6.73
N GLU A 292 3.30 15.07 -5.58
CA GLU A 292 4.49 15.92 -5.48
C GLU A 292 5.79 15.19 -5.81
N LYS A 293 5.90 13.92 -5.42
CA LYS A 293 7.16 13.16 -5.52
C LYS A 293 7.16 12.12 -6.62
N GLY A 294 6.01 11.50 -6.85
CA GLY A 294 5.84 10.35 -7.72
C GLY A 294 5.77 9.03 -6.94
N HIS A 295 6.10 7.93 -7.60
CA HIS A 295 5.91 6.58 -7.08
C HIS A 295 7.25 5.82 -7.00
N ILE A 296 7.40 4.69 -7.67
CA ILE A 296 8.64 3.91 -7.70
C ILE A 296 9.78 4.65 -8.43
N ASP A 297 9.46 5.50 -9.42
CA ASP A 297 10.42 6.38 -10.09
C ASP A 297 11.13 7.33 -9.11
N TYR A 298 10.38 7.86 -8.14
CA TYR A 298 10.94 8.69 -7.07
C TYR A 298 11.99 7.93 -6.25
N ILE A 299 11.67 6.69 -5.85
CA ILE A 299 12.59 5.87 -5.04
C ILE A 299 13.88 5.59 -5.83
N ALA A 300 13.74 5.23 -7.12
CA ALA A 300 14.89 4.98 -7.99
C ALA A 300 15.75 6.24 -8.17
N ARG A 301 15.12 7.40 -8.39
CA ARG A 301 15.79 8.70 -8.52
C ARG A 301 16.56 9.08 -7.25
N GLU A 302 15.94 8.95 -6.08
CA GLU A 302 16.59 9.24 -4.79
C GLU A 302 17.76 8.27 -4.52
N ALA A 303 17.57 6.98 -4.79
CA ALA A 303 18.62 5.99 -4.65
C ALA A 303 19.87 6.34 -5.47
N ILE A 304 19.68 6.76 -6.73
CA ILE A 304 20.76 7.17 -7.62
C ILE A 304 21.41 8.48 -7.14
N ASN A 305 20.61 9.54 -6.97
CA ASN A 305 21.13 10.89 -6.81
C ASN A 305 21.60 11.21 -5.40
N LYS A 306 20.88 10.74 -4.39
CA LYS A 306 21.16 11.06 -2.99
C LYS A 306 22.13 10.06 -2.36
N TYR A 307 21.99 8.78 -2.74
CA TYR A 307 22.74 7.70 -2.10
C TYR A 307 23.81 7.06 -3.02
N GLY A 308 23.93 7.52 -4.27
CA GLY A 308 24.99 7.10 -5.21
C GLY A 308 24.86 5.64 -5.66
N VAL A 309 23.66 5.09 -5.65
CA VAL A 309 23.39 3.73 -6.14
C VAL A 309 23.62 3.67 -7.66
N ASP A 310 24.23 2.59 -8.13
CA ASP A 310 24.35 2.35 -9.58
C ASP A 310 22.97 2.40 -10.26
N PRO A 311 22.79 3.17 -11.33
CA PRO A 311 21.50 3.36 -11.98
C PRO A 311 20.85 2.04 -12.44
N ILE A 312 21.64 1.08 -12.91
CA ILE A 312 21.10 -0.20 -13.36
C ILE A 312 20.62 -1.03 -12.17
N ILE A 313 21.36 -1.00 -11.05
CA ILE A 313 20.93 -1.66 -9.81
C ILE A 313 19.63 -1.03 -9.29
N ALA A 314 19.51 0.30 -9.30
CA ALA A 314 18.29 0.98 -8.90
C ALA A 314 17.08 0.58 -9.78
N VAL A 315 17.24 0.57 -11.11
CA VAL A 315 16.19 0.10 -12.03
C VAL A 315 15.86 -1.37 -11.82
N LYS A 316 16.84 -2.24 -11.56
CA LYS A 316 16.57 -3.66 -11.23
C LYS A 316 15.74 -3.81 -9.95
N ALA A 317 16.05 -3.05 -8.91
CA ALA A 317 15.26 -3.02 -7.67
C ALA A 317 13.84 -2.47 -7.90
N ALA A 318 13.69 -1.52 -8.83
CA ALA A 318 12.41 -0.93 -9.21
C ALA A 318 11.51 -1.84 -10.06
N CYS A 319 12.01 -2.93 -10.63
CA CYS A 319 11.21 -3.75 -11.54
C CYS A 319 11.55 -5.25 -11.52
N HIS A 320 12.81 -5.61 -11.76
CA HIS A 320 13.22 -7.00 -12.02
C HIS A 320 13.20 -7.87 -10.77
N HIS A 321 13.70 -7.36 -9.64
CA HIS A 321 13.83 -8.15 -8.42
C HIS A 321 12.45 -8.51 -7.85
N ALA A 322 11.51 -7.56 -7.80
CA ALA A 322 10.12 -7.82 -7.42
C ALA A 322 9.45 -8.83 -8.37
N SER A 323 9.63 -8.66 -9.69
CA SER A 323 9.08 -9.60 -10.67
C SER A 323 9.60 -11.03 -10.48
N ARG A 324 10.88 -11.19 -10.14
CA ARG A 324 11.47 -12.51 -9.84
C ARG A 324 10.96 -13.09 -8.53
N TYR A 325 10.87 -12.27 -7.48
CA TYR A 325 10.37 -12.71 -6.18
C TYR A 325 8.94 -13.25 -6.27
N PHE A 326 8.04 -12.51 -6.93
CA PHE A 326 6.64 -12.90 -7.11
C PHE A 326 6.40 -13.85 -8.29
N LEU A 327 7.45 -14.37 -8.94
CA LEU A 327 7.39 -15.29 -10.08
C LEU A 327 6.58 -14.73 -11.28
N LEU A 328 6.66 -13.44 -11.49
CA LEU A 328 6.06 -12.75 -12.63
C LEU A 328 6.97 -12.89 -13.86
N ASN A 329 7.05 -14.09 -14.43
CA ASN A 329 8.09 -14.55 -15.36
C ASN A 329 8.20 -13.78 -16.69
N ASN A 330 7.27 -12.88 -17.00
CA ASN A 330 7.27 -12.10 -18.24
C ASN A 330 7.16 -10.59 -17.99
N ARG A 331 7.62 -10.10 -16.83
CA ARG A 331 7.65 -8.68 -16.44
C ARG A 331 9.02 -8.29 -15.89
N GLY A 332 9.24 -6.99 -15.77
CA GLY A 332 10.44 -6.43 -15.16
C GLY A 332 11.73 -6.62 -15.96
N ALA A 333 11.63 -6.86 -17.27
CA ALA A 333 12.76 -6.94 -18.17
C ALA A 333 12.36 -6.58 -19.61
N ILE A 334 13.32 -6.12 -20.42
CA ILE A 334 13.18 -5.89 -21.85
C ILE A 334 13.85 -7.05 -22.58
N ALA A 335 13.04 -8.01 -23.00
CA ALA A 335 13.50 -9.20 -23.73
C ALA A 335 12.37 -9.84 -24.54
N PRO A 336 12.65 -10.57 -25.62
CA PRO A 336 11.62 -11.28 -26.36
C PRO A 336 10.79 -12.23 -25.49
N GLY A 337 9.47 -12.15 -25.62
CA GLY A 337 8.51 -12.91 -24.81
C GLY A 337 8.01 -12.21 -23.54
N TYR A 338 8.63 -11.10 -23.14
CA TYR A 338 8.18 -10.27 -22.03
C TYR A 338 7.05 -9.34 -22.46
N LEU A 339 6.22 -8.89 -21.53
CA LEU A 339 5.23 -7.86 -21.80
C LEU A 339 5.91 -6.56 -22.21
N ALA A 340 5.34 -5.87 -23.16
CA ALA A 340 5.83 -4.57 -23.63
C ALA A 340 5.35 -3.46 -22.68
N ASP A 341 5.78 -3.55 -21.43
CA ASP A 341 5.57 -2.55 -20.39
C ASP A 341 6.86 -1.74 -20.25
N PHE A 342 6.82 -0.45 -20.63
CA PHE A 342 8.01 0.42 -20.66
C PHE A 342 7.74 1.73 -19.92
N ALA A 343 8.72 2.15 -19.14
CA ALA A 343 8.89 3.52 -18.67
C ALA A 343 10.06 4.15 -19.44
N VAL A 344 9.79 5.18 -20.24
CA VAL A 344 10.80 5.91 -21.01
C VAL A 344 11.17 7.14 -20.22
N ILE A 345 12.43 7.25 -19.83
CA ILE A 345 12.96 8.39 -19.06
C ILE A 345 13.93 9.22 -19.91
N ASP A 346 14.09 10.48 -19.55
CA ASP A 346 15.03 11.41 -20.19
C ASP A 346 16.49 11.00 -19.90
N ASN A 347 16.84 10.83 -18.64
CA ASN A 347 18.18 10.44 -18.18
C ASN A 347 18.11 9.90 -16.73
N PHE A 348 19.20 9.32 -16.23
CA PHE A 348 19.24 8.79 -14.85
C PHE A 348 19.35 9.87 -13.76
N LYS A 349 19.75 11.08 -14.09
CA LYS A 349 19.89 12.16 -13.11
C LYS A 349 18.54 12.78 -12.77
N ASP A 350 17.82 13.24 -13.77
CA ASP A 350 16.53 13.92 -13.60
C ASP A 350 15.41 12.90 -13.44
N PHE A 351 15.55 11.74 -14.09
CA PHE A 351 14.66 10.58 -14.04
C PHE A 351 13.21 10.94 -14.37
N ASN A 352 13.00 11.89 -15.30
CA ASN A 352 11.67 12.28 -15.72
C ASN A 352 11.07 11.22 -16.64
N VAL A 353 9.93 10.65 -16.25
CA VAL A 353 9.19 9.71 -17.09
C VAL A 353 8.41 10.48 -18.16
N GLU A 354 8.87 10.39 -19.40
CA GLU A 354 8.28 11.09 -20.53
C GLU A 354 7.19 10.29 -21.24
N MET A 355 7.35 8.95 -21.33
CA MET A 355 6.38 8.07 -21.96
C MET A 355 6.21 6.78 -21.16
N VAL A 356 4.97 6.27 -21.12
CA VAL A 356 4.68 4.96 -20.53
C VAL A 356 3.87 4.12 -21.50
N PHE A 357 4.37 2.92 -21.74
CA PHE A 357 3.68 1.91 -22.53
C PHE A 357 3.24 0.75 -21.63
N LYS A 358 2.00 0.34 -21.79
CA LYS A 358 1.46 -0.86 -21.15
C LYS A 358 1.01 -1.85 -22.20
N LYS A 359 1.65 -3.02 -22.23
CA LYS A 359 1.43 -4.06 -23.27
C LYS A 359 1.52 -3.49 -24.70
N GLY A 360 2.48 -2.58 -24.92
CA GLY A 360 2.70 -1.91 -26.20
C GLY A 360 1.72 -0.80 -26.55
N VAL A 361 0.78 -0.48 -25.67
CA VAL A 361 -0.13 0.67 -25.82
C VAL A 361 0.45 1.86 -25.08
N LEU A 362 0.57 3.00 -25.76
CA LEU A 362 1.01 4.27 -25.16
C LEU A 362 -0.12 4.83 -24.29
N TYR A 363 0.13 4.98 -22.99
CA TYR A 363 -0.81 5.54 -22.03
C TYR A 363 -0.42 6.92 -21.53
N TRP A 364 0.87 7.20 -21.40
CA TRP A 364 1.38 8.51 -20.99
C TRP A 364 2.36 9.03 -22.02
N ASN A 365 2.22 10.31 -22.39
CA ASN A 365 3.12 10.99 -23.31
C ASN A 365 3.25 12.46 -22.92
N ASN A 366 4.33 12.83 -22.25
CA ASN A 366 4.72 14.22 -21.95
C ASN A 366 3.55 15.10 -21.43
N GLY A 367 2.85 14.67 -20.41
CA GLY A 367 1.75 15.42 -19.79
C GLY A 367 0.36 14.98 -20.23
N GLU A 368 0.25 14.11 -21.24
CA GLU A 368 -1.03 13.61 -21.72
C GLU A 368 -1.25 12.15 -21.29
N LEU A 369 -2.21 11.93 -20.42
CA LEU A 369 -2.64 10.60 -20.02
C LEU A 369 -3.81 10.16 -20.90
N ARG A 370 -3.65 9.02 -21.57
CA ARG A 370 -4.75 8.35 -22.27
C ARG A 370 -5.82 7.93 -21.27
N ASP A 371 -7.05 8.32 -21.52
CA ASP A 371 -8.18 7.95 -20.69
C ASP A 371 -8.46 6.43 -20.74
N PHE A 372 -9.04 5.92 -19.66
CA PHE A 372 -9.45 4.54 -19.50
C PHE A 372 -10.70 4.44 -18.63
N ASP A 373 -11.50 3.42 -18.91
CA ASP A 373 -12.79 3.22 -18.25
C ASP A 373 -12.61 2.87 -16.77
N ALA A 374 -13.60 3.25 -15.95
CA ALA A 374 -13.71 2.75 -14.60
C ALA A 374 -14.10 1.26 -14.63
N PRO A 375 -13.50 0.44 -13.77
CA PRO A 375 -13.96 -0.92 -13.54
C PRO A 375 -15.44 -0.95 -13.13
N GLN A 376 -16.13 -2.02 -13.48
CA GLN A 376 -17.51 -2.22 -13.04
C GLN A 376 -17.51 -3.06 -11.77
N ILE A 377 -18.13 -2.52 -10.72
CA ILE A 377 -18.30 -3.19 -9.44
C ILE A 377 -19.76 -3.67 -9.36
N GLU A 378 -19.97 -4.88 -8.85
CA GLU A 378 -21.32 -5.39 -8.61
C GLU A 378 -22.07 -4.49 -7.64
N GLU A 379 -23.34 -4.18 -7.96
CA GLU A 379 -24.18 -3.27 -7.17
C GLU A 379 -24.26 -3.65 -5.68
N TYR A 380 -24.22 -4.94 -5.38
CA TYR A 380 -24.19 -5.43 -4.00
C TYR A 380 -22.93 -4.98 -3.26
N LEU A 381 -21.75 -5.16 -3.85
CA LEU A 381 -20.46 -4.78 -3.24
C LEU A 381 -20.34 -3.26 -3.10
N ASP A 382 -20.78 -2.53 -4.12
CA ASP A 382 -20.79 -1.08 -4.10
C ASP A 382 -21.67 -0.53 -2.96
N LYS A 383 -22.91 -1.01 -2.85
CA LYS A 383 -23.81 -0.63 -1.74
C LYS A 383 -23.20 -0.98 -0.37
N ARG A 384 -22.61 -2.17 -0.24
CA ARG A 384 -21.98 -2.59 1.01
C ARG A 384 -20.78 -1.71 1.37
N ALA A 385 -20.00 -1.27 0.40
CA ALA A 385 -18.87 -0.38 0.63
C ALA A 385 -19.30 1.00 1.16
N HIS A 386 -20.51 1.45 0.82
CA HIS A 386 -21.09 2.70 1.32
C HIS A 386 -21.93 2.57 2.60
N ASP A 387 -22.15 1.35 3.11
CA ASP A 387 -22.93 1.06 4.32
C ASP A 387 -22.07 0.27 5.35
N THR A 388 -21.09 0.98 5.94
CA THR A 388 -20.10 0.38 6.86
C THR A 388 -20.08 1.04 8.25
N PHE A 389 -21.05 1.96 8.53
CA PHE A 389 -21.12 2.65 9.81
C PHE A 389 -22.40 2.30 10.56
N HIS A 390 -22.28 1.52 11.61
CA HIS A 390 -23.37 1.05 12.46
C HIS A 390 -23.24 1.64 13.88
N VAL A 391 -23.21 2.97 13.95
CA VAL A 391 -22.97 3.72 15.19
C VAL A 391 -24.21 4.50 15.56
N SER A 392 -24.69 4.35 16.81
CA SER A 392 -25.72 5.22 17.36
C SER A 392 -25.15 6.62 17.66
N THR A 393 -26.02 7.63 17.67
CA THR A 393 -25.60 9.01 17.97
C THR A 393 -24.79 9.09 19.25
N LEU A 394 -23.60 9.66 19.16
CA LEU A 394 -22.69 9.85 20.27
C LEU A 394 -22.97 11.19 20.97
N THR A 395 -22.80 11.17 22.29
CA THR A 395 -23.00 12.35 23.14
C THR A 395 -21.71 12.75 23.83
N PRO A 396 -21.58 13.96 24.36
CA PRO A 396 -20.42 14.33 25.15
C PRO A 396 -20.17 13.41 26.37
N ASP A 397 -21.23 12.77 26.90
CA ASP A 397 -21.09 11.86 28.04
C ASP A 397 -20.35 10.57 27.68
N ASP A 398 -20.42 10.13 26.44
CA ASP A 398 -19.69 8.95 25.95
C ASP A 398 -18.15 9.15 25.97
N PHE A 399 -17.71 10.38 25.96
CA PHE A 399 -16.31 10.77 26.04
C PHE A 399 -15.87 11.28 27.40
N ARG A 400 -16.77 11.26 28.42
CA ARG A 400 -16.43 11.62 29.79
C ARG A 400 -15.86 10.43 30.52
N ASP A 401 -14.68 10.57 31.08
CA ASP A 401 -14.11 9.63 32.03
C ASP A 401 -13.32 10.40 33.10
N THR A 402 -13.47 10.00 34.34
CA THR A 402 -12.73 10.54 35.49
C THR A 402 -11.81 9.50 36.10
N ARG A 403 -11.71 8.32 35.49
CA ARG A 403 -10.81 7.25 35.90
C ARG A 403 -9.41 7.52 35.35
N GLN A 404 -8.42 7.03 36.06
CA GLN A 404 -7.06 6.99 35.53
C GLN A 404 -6.98 6.05 34.33
N ARG A 405 -6.35 6.52 33.23
CA ARG A 405 -6.11 5.78 32.00
C ARG A 405 -4.68 5.93 31.56
N GLY A 406 -4.15 4.95 30.86
CA GLY A 406 -2.83 5.01 30.28
C GLY A 406 -2.64 6.22 29.36
N VAL A 407 -1.46 6.78 29.37
CA VAL A 407 -1.04 7.91 28.52
C VAL A 407 -0.08 7.40 27.45
N LEU A 408 -0.53 7.40 26.20
CA LEU A 408 0.30 7.11 25.03
C LEU A 408 1.24 8.28 24.79
N GLY A 409 2.54 8.09 24.95
CA GLY A 409 3.54 9.10 24.62
C GLY A 409 3.93 8.99 23.15
N MET A 410 3.73 10.04 22.35
CA MET A 410 4.17 10.07 20.96
C MET A 410 5.67 10.30 20.86
N VAL A 411 6.33 9.62 19.94
CA VAL A 411 7.74 9.82 19.60
C VAL A 411 7.80 10.55 18.26
N PRO A 412 8.31 11.80 18.21
CA PRO A 412 8.33 12.56 16.96
C PRO A 412 9.08 11.85 15.84
N GLY A 413 8.45 11.75 14.66
CA GLY A 413 9.04 11.10 13.48
C GLY A 413 8.98 9.58 13.48
N GLU A 414 8.38 8.96 14.51
CA GLU A 414 8.27 7.51 14.65
C GLU A 414 6.80 7.07 14.78
N ILE A 415 6.52 5.83 14.42
CA ILE A 415 5.20 5.22 14.62
C ILE A 415 5.07 4.53 16.00
N ILE A 416 6.17 4.33 16.72
CA ILE A 416 6.18 3.76 18.07
C ILE A 416 5.70 4.78 19.11
N THR A 417 5.26 4.28 20.26
CA THR A 417 4.89 5.12 21.43
C THR A 417 5.70 4.76 22.64
N THR A 418 5.57 5.57 23.70
CA THR A 418 6.09 5.29 25.05
C THR A 418 4.95 5.20 26.04
N ASP A 419 5.20 4.55 27.18
CA ASP A 419 4.31 4.58 28.34
C ASP A 419 4.64 5.81 29.20
N ASN A 420 3.76 6.81 29.16
CA ASN A 420 3.92 8.05 29.92
C ASN A 420 3.08 8.08 31.21
N GLY A 421 2.73 6.89 31.72
CA GLY A 421 1.99 6.72 32.97
C GLY A 421 0.49 6.89 32.82
N TYR A 422 -0.16 7.58 33.75
CA TYR A 422 -1.61 7.68 33.82
C TYR A 422 -2.10 9.11 33.96
N ALA A 423 -3.25 9.40 33.38
CA ALA A 423 -3.98 10.67 33.55
C ALA A 423 -5.47 10.40 33.81
N ASP A 424 -6.18 11.38 34.38
CA ASP A 424 -7.63 11.35 34.65
C ASP A 424 -8.36 12.59 34.06
N HIS A 425 -7.61 13.53 33.50
CA HIS A 425 -8.13 14.73 32.86
C HIS A 425 -7.18 15.26 31.77
N VAL A 426 -7.70 16.13 30.92
CA VAL A 426 -6.92 16.87 29.91
C VAL A 426 -6.07 17.94 30.61
N ASP A 427 -4.77 17.96 30.29
CA ASP A 427 -3.81 18.96 30.81
C ASP A 427 -3.05 19.58 29.63
N LEU A 428 -3.53 20.74 29.17
CA LEU A 428 -2.97 21.42 27.99
C LEU A 428 -1.55 21.99 28.25
N GLU A 429 -1.15 22.19 29.51
CA GLU A 429 0.20 22.65 29.84
C GLU A 429 1.22 21.51 29.64
N LYS A 430 0.82 20.27 29.94
CA LYS A 430 1.63 19.09 29.75
C LYS A 430 1.40 18.40 28.40
N ASP A 431 0.55 18.98 27.55
CA ASP A 431 0.11 18.38 26.26
C ASP A 431 -0.52 16.99 26.43
N ILE A 432 -1.32 16.82 27.49
CA ILE A 432 -2.09 15.59 27.72
C ILE A 432 -3.51 15.82 27.20
N LEU A 433 -3.89 15.09 26.17
CA LEU A 433 -5.19 15.19 25.50
C LEU A 433 -5.98 13.90 25.68
N LYS A 434 -7.29 13.98 25.60
CA LYS A 434 -8.13 12.78 25.54
C LYS A 434 -8.07 12.14 24.17
N ILE A 435 -7.94 10.82 24.11
CA ILE A 435 -8.05 10.01 22.89
C ILE A 435 -9.11 8.94 23.10
N ALA A 436 -9.86 8.63 22.06
CA ALA A 436 -10.88 7.58 22.07
C ALA A 436 -10.93 6.82 20.76
N VAL A 437 -11.34 5.53 20.84
CA VAL A 437 -11.67 4.70 19.68
C VAL A 437 -13.10 4.21 19.82
N VAL A 438 -13.94 4.52 18.84
CA VAL A 438 -15.36 4.17 18.81
C VAL A 438 -15.58 3.04 17.82
N GLU A 439 -16.15 1.93 18.28
CA GLU A 439 -16.50 0.80 17.43
C GLU A 439 -17.58 1.21 16.41
N ARG A 440 -17.37 0.92 15.12
CA ARG A 440 -18.29 1.34 14.06
C ARG A 440 -18.91 0.22 13.23
N HIS A 441 -18.46 -1.00 13.38
CA HIS A 441 -18.80 -2.11 12.48
C HIS A 441 -20.04 -2.89 12.91
N LYS A 442 -20.24 -3.08 14.21
CA LYS A 442 -21.20 -4.04 14.78
C LYS A 442 -22.27 -3.38 15.66
N GLY A 443 -22.19 -2.06 15.84
CA GLY A 443 -23.14 -1.33 16.67
C GLY A 443 -23.06 -1.69 18.15
N THR A 444 -21.90 -2.09 18.65
CA THR A 444 -21.71 -2.51 20.04
C THR A 444 -21.73 -1.36 21.03
N HIS A 445 -21.54 -0.14 20.55
CA HIS A 445 -21.33 1.06 21.34
C HIS A 445 -20.13 0.96 22.28
N HIS A 446 -19.12 0.14 21.94
CA HIS A 446 -17.85 0.12 22.67
C HIS A 446 -17.04 1.36 22.34
N ILE A 447 -16.59 2.04 23.38
CA ILE A 447 -15.76 3.25 23.28
C ILE A 447 -14.57 3.11 24.24
N GLY A 448 -13.39 2.85 23.66
CA GLY A 448 -12.15 2.85 24.42
C GLY A 448 -11.68 4.26 24.69
N LEU A 449 -11.36 4.56 25.94
CA LEU A 449 -10.86 5.87 26.37
C LEU A 449 -9.45 5.77 26.89
N GLY A 450 -8.63 6.78 26.60
CA GLY A 450 -7.26 6.93 27.05
C GLY A 450 -6.80 8.39 26.97
N TYR A 451 -5.51 8.57 27.16
CA TYR A 451 -4.85 9.87 26.98
C TYR A 451 -3.66 9.73 26.04
N ILE A 452 -3.34 10.82 25.34
CA ILE A 452 -2.18 10.92 24.46
C ILE A 452 -1.38 12.17 24.82
N GLN A 453 -0.06 12.08 24.74
CA GLN A 453 0.86 13.18 24.98
C GLN A 453 1.78 13.39 23.76
N GLY A 454 2.00 14.64 23.39
CA GLY A 454 2.88 15.02 22.27
C GLY A 454 2.15 15.38 20.99
N TYR A 455 0.80 15.34 20.97
CA TYR A 455 0.00 15.68 19.78
C TYR A 455 -0.12 17.18 19.51
N GLY A 456 -0.14 18.00 20.59
CA GLY A 456 -0.02 19.45 20.53
C GLY A 456 -1.32 20.24 20.44
N LEU A 457 -2.48 19.62 20.17
CA LEU A 457 -3.77 20.29 20.00
C LEU A 457 -4.13 21.19 21.19
N LYS A 458 -4.50 22.44 20.95
CA LYS A 458 -4.82 23.44 21.99
C LYS A 458 -6.31 23.71 22.14
N SER A 459 -7.11 23.46 21.10
CA SER A 459 -8.57 23.58 21.13
C SER A 459 -9.20 22.60 20.15
N GLY A 460 -10.47 22.24 20.38
CA GLY A 460 -11.24 21.43 19.47
C GLY A 460 -10.95 19.92 19.52
N ALA A 461 -11.20 19.24 18.41
CA ALA A 461 -10.99 17.82 18.23
C ALA A 461 -10.60 17.48 16.77
N VAL A 462 -9.90 16.38 16.61
CA VAL A 462 -9.57 15.76 15.32
C VAL A 462 -10.06 14.33 15.35
N ALA A 463 -10.77 13.90 14.31
CA ALA A 463 -11.26 12.53 14.16
C ALA A 463 -11.00 11.98 12.76
N THR A 464 -10.83 10.66 12.68
CA THR A 464 -10.74 9.94 11.40
C THR A 464 -11.30 8.53 11.51
N SER A 465 -11.86 8.01 10.41
CA SER A 465 -12.21 6.60 10.24
C SER A 465 -11.04 5.74 9.73
N ILE A 466 -9.90 6.36 9.42
CA ILE A 466 -8.67 5.64 9.16
C ILE A 466 -7.97 5.41 10.51
N SER A 467 -8.00 4.17 10.97
CA SER A 467 -7.49 3.76 12.29
C SER A 467 -6.97 2.33 12.16
N HIS A 468 -5.69 2.23 11.85
CA HIS A 468 -5.05 0.96 11.47
C HIS A 468 -5.18 -0.11 12.56
N ASP A 469 -5.50 -1.37 12.18
CA ASP A 469 -6.01 -1.80 10.86
C ASP A 469 -7.54 -1.97 10.90
N SER A 470 -8.14 -1.88 12.10
CA SER A 470 -9.58 -2.13 12.31
C SER A 470 -10.49 -1.08 11.68
N HIS A 471 -9.96 0.11 11.40
CA HIS A 471 -10.70 1.26 10.86
C HIS A 471 -11.94 1.62 11.67
N ASN A 472 -11.87 1.54 12.97
CA ASN A 472 -12.80 2.16 13.89
C ASN A 472 -12.62 3.70 13.87
N ILE A 473 -13.56 4.46 14.45
CA ILE A 473 -13.38 5.91 14.51
C ILE A 473 -12.42 6.23 15.65
N ILE A 474 -11.27 6.85 15.32
CA ILE A 474 -10.35 7.38 16.32
C ILE A 474 -10.52 8.90 16.42
N VAL A 475 -10.57 9.41 17.64
CA VAL A 475 -10.72 10.83 17.92
C VAL A 475 -9.83 11.30 19.05
N VAL A 476 -9.16 12.44 18.87
CA VAL A 476 -8.39 13.15 19.88
C VAL A 476 -8.99 14.52 20.10
N GLY A 477 -9.07 14.98 21.35
CA GLY A 477 -9.67 16.29 21.61
C GLY A 477 -9.35 16.88 22.98
N THR A 478 -9.61 18.18 23.08
CA THR A 478 -9.45 18.96 24.30
C THR A 478 -10.71 18.96 25.16
N ASN A 479 -11.87 18.61 24.59
CA ASN A 479 -13.15 18.54 25.28
C ASN A 479 -14.09 17.51 24.66
N SER A 480 -14.96 16.94 25.47
CA SER A 480 -15.90 15.87 25.06
C SER A 480 -16.97 16.32 24.06
N ALA A 481 -17.33 17.60 24.03
CA ALA A 481 -18.37 18.12 23.12
C ALA A 481 -17.86 18.12 21.66
N ASP A 482 -16.66 18.63 21.42
CA ASP A 482 -16.05 18.62 20.09
C ASP A 482 -15.67 17.20 19.65
N MET A 483 -15.26 16.31 20.59
CA MET A 483 -15.00 14.89 20.29
C MET A 483 -16.27 14.20 19.81
N ALA A 484 -17.42 14.38 20.50
CA ALA A 484 -18.70 13.81 20.09
C ALA A 484 -19.15 14.38 18.74
N PHE A 485 -19.00 15.69 18.53
CA PHE A 485 -19.34 16.32 17.27
C PHE A 485 -18.49 15.75 16.10
N ALA A 486 -17.18 15.66 16.30
CA ALA A 486 -16.25 15.14 15.28
C ALA A 486 -16.56 13.67 14.92
N ALA A 487 -16.80 12.80 15.92
CA ALA A 487 -17.14 11.42 15.68
C ALA A 487 -18.51 11.27 14.97
N ASN A 488 -19.53 12.02 15.35
CA ASN A 488 -20.82 12.03 14.65
C ASN A 488 -20.71 12.54 13.22
N TYR A 489 -19.86 13.54 12.96
CA TYR A 489 -19.59 14.02 11.60
C TYR A 489 -19.06 12.89 10.71
N ILE A 490 -18.09 12.09 11.20
CA ILE A 490 -17.56 10.92 10.49
C ILE A 490 -18.69 9.91 10.19
N VAL A 491 -19.58 9.65 11.15
CA VAL A 491 -20.71 8.73 10.96
C VAL A 491 -21.69 9.25 9.91
N GLU A 492 -22.05 10.53 9.98
CA GLU A 492 -23.00 11.18 9.04
C GLU A 492 -22.50 11.18 7.60
N HIS A 493 -21.18 11.29 7.40
CA HIS A 493 -20.56 11.34 6.08
C HIS A 493 -20.01 9.98 5.61
N HIS A 494 -20.34 8.88 6.31
CA HIS A 494 -19.89 7.52 5.99
C HIS A 494 -18.37 7.35 5.95
N GLY A 495 -17.63 8.18 6.69
CA GLY A 495 -16.18 8.10 6.82
C GLY A 495 -15.44 9.37 6.45
N GLY A 496 -14.17 9.37 6.77
CA GLY A 496 -13.25 10.46 6.42
C GLY A 496 -12.42 10.97 7.57
N ILE A 497 -12.00 12.22 7.42
CA ILE A 497 -11.17 12.99 8.35
C ILE A 497 -11.91 14.28 8.67
N VAL A 498 -11.89 14.72 9.92
CA VAL A 498 -12.49 16.00 10.31
C VAL A 498 -11.71 16.70 11.42
N VAL A 499 -11.61 18.01 11.30
CA VAL A 499 -11.06 18.92 12.31
C VAL A 499 -12.19 19.86 12.77
N VAL A 500 -12.45 19.90 14.07
CA VAL A 500 -13.60 20.60 14.66
C VAL A 500 -13.13 21.53 15.76
N GLU A 501 -13.77 22.68 15.87
CA GLU A 501 -13.63 23.59 17.02
C GLU A 501 -14.97 24.26 17.34
N ASN A 502 -15.38 24.20 18.61
CA ASN A 502 -16.62 24.78 19.11
C ASN A 502 -17.87 24.37 18.28
N GLY A 503 -17.98 23.06 17.98
CA GLY A 503 -19.08 22.51 17.19
C GLY A 503 -19.10 22.97 15.73
N THR A 504 -17.98 23.42 15.19
CA THR A 504 -17.85 23.88 13.81
C THR A 504 -16.72 23.16 13.10
N VAL A 505 -16.99 22.61 11.91
CA VAL A 505 -15.98 21.99 11.06
C VAL A 505 -15.02 23.05 10.53
N LYS A 506 -13.72 22.82 10.67
CA LYS A 506 -12.64 23.69 10.18
C LYS A 506 -11.96 23.14 8.92
N GLY A 507 -11.97 21.82 8.76
CA GLY A 507 -11.47 21.11 7.59
C GLY A 507 -11.95 19.66 7.62
N SER A 508 -12.18 19.08 6.45
CA SER A 508 -12.62 17.68 6.35
C SER A 508 -12.27 17.06 5.00
N VAL A 509 -12.13 15.74 5.00
CA VAL A 509 -12.06 14.90 3.81
C VAL A 509 -13.13 13.83 3.95
N VAL A 510 -13.98 13.64 2.97
CA VAL A 510 -15.02 12.58 2.99
C VAL A 510 -14.50 11.36 2.25
N LEU A 511 -14.58 10.19 2.90
CA LEU A 511 -14.09 8.91 2.41
C LEU A 511 -15.22 7.86 2.51
N GLU A 512 -16.17 7.96 1.60
CA GLU A 512 -17.44 7.23 1.64
C GLU A 512 -17.33 5.74 1.31
N ILE A 513 -16.24 5.31 0.66
CA ILE A 513 -16.02 3.92 0.29
C ILE A 513 -15.31 3.21 1.45
N ALA A 514 -16.04 2.35 2.13
CA ALA A 514 -15.60 1.61 3.32
C ALA A 514 -15.10 2.53 4.47
N GLY A 515 -15.35 3.84 4.38
CA GLY A 515 -14.83 4.83 5.32
C GLY A 515 -13.34 5.15 5.16
N ILE A 516 -12.70 4.71 4.09
CA ILE A 516 -11.25 4.81 3.90
C ILE A 516 -10.83 5.31 2.51
N MET A 517 -11.71 5.28 1.52
CA MET A 517 -11.46 5.77 0.16
C MET A 517 -12.58 6.69 -0.34
N SER A 518 -12.25 7.54 -1.30
CA SER A 518 -13.20 8.41 -2.01
C SER A 518 -13.22 8.10 -3.51
N ASP A 519 -14.35 8.30 -4.18
CA ASP A 519 -14.48 8.20 -5.64
C ASP A 519 -14.10 9.50 -6.37
N ARG A 520 -13.73 10.54 -5.62
CA ARG A 520 -13.33 11.84 -6.16
C ARG A 520 -11.92 11.77 -6.76
N PRO A 521 -11.62 12.71 -7.69
CA PRO A 521 -10.25 12.85 -8.22
C PRO A 521 -9.20 13.01 -7.12
N LEU A 522 -8.04 12.37 -7.29
CA LEU A 522 -6.94 12.42 -6.32
C LEU A 522 -6.54 13.86 -5.96
N THR A 523 -6.55 14.77 -6.93
CA THR A 523 -6.23 16.19 -6.71
C THR A 523 -7.23 16.86 -5.77
N GLU A 524 -8.53 16.58 -5.91
CA GLU A 524 -9.56 17.13 -5.03
C GLU A 524 -9.43 16.59 -3.60
N VAL A 525 -9.19 15.27 -3.46
CA VAL A 525 -8.94 14.65 -2.15
C VAL A 525 -7.70 15.23 -1.50
N ASN A 526 -6.64 15.45 -2.28
CA ASN A 526 -5.41 16.08 -1.78
C ASN A 526 -5.65 17.52 -1.31
N ASP A 527 -6.37 18.33 -2.07
CA ASP A 527 -6.66 19.71 -1.69
C ASP A 527 -7.45 19.78 -0.37
N GLN A 528 -8.43 18.87 -0.20
CA GLN A 528 -9.17 18.73 1.05
C GLN A 528 -8.29 18.26 2.20
N LEU A 529 -7.38 17.31 1.97
CA LEU A 529 -6.45 16.79 2.97
C LEU A 529 -5.50 17.88 3.46
N GLU A 530 -4.90 18.63 2.55
CA GLU A 530 -3.98 19.73 2.92
C GLU A 530 -4.74 20.86 3.66
N ALA A 531 -5.94 21.20 3.25
CA ALA A 531 -6.78 22.17 3.99
C ALA A 531 -7.13 21.66 5.41
N ALA A 532 -7.41 20.36 5.56
CA ALA A 532 -7.65 19.76 6.87
C ALA A 532 -6.38 19.74 7.75
N LYS A 533 -5.21 19.45 7.16
CA LYS A 533 -3.90 19.55 7.87
C LYS A 533 -3.65 20.97 8.36
N ASP A 534 -3.84 21.97 7.52
CA ASP A 534 -3.67 23.38 7.89
C ASP A 534 -4.63 23.80 9.03
N ALA A 535 -5.88 23.32 9.00
CA ALA A 535 -6.82 23.53 10.09
C ALA A 535 -6.33 22.88 11.39
N ALA A 536 -5.84 21.63 11.37
CA ALA A 536 -5.30 20.94 12.53
C ALA A 536 -4.07 21.68 13.11
N PHE A 537 -3.15 22.13 12.26
CA PHE A 537 -2.00 22.93 12.67
C PHE A 537 -2.40 24.29 13.25
N THR A 538 -3.45 24.91 12.74
CA THR A 538 -4.01 26.15 13.26
C THR A 538 -4.58 25.97 14.68
N LEU A 539 -5.14 24.81 14.98
CA LEU A 539 -5.62 24.45 16.32
C LEU A 539 -4.51 23.96 17.26
N GLY A 540 -3.26 23.93 16.81
CA GLY A 540 -2.08 23.70 17.63
C GLY A 540 -1.43 22.34 17.50
N VAL A 541 -1.92 21.45 16.60
CA VAL A 541 -1.24 20.17 16.35
C VAL A 541 0.22 20.40 15.97
N SER A 542 1.10 19.57 16.48
CA SER A 542 2.54 19.69 16.25
C SER A 542 2.89 19.59 14.76
N ARG A 543 3.64 20.56 14.23
CA ARG A 543 4.12 20.54 12.84
C ARG A 543 5.20 19.48 12.55
N GLY A 544 5.66 18.77 13.57
CA GLY A 544 6.62 17.67 13.43
C GLY A 544 5.97 16.31 13.11
N ILE A 545 4.65 16.26 12.97
CA ILE A 545 3.89 15.03 12.70
C ILE A 545 2.88 15.27 11.58
N ASP A 546 2.45 14.20 10.90
CA ASP A 546 1.22 14.22 10.11
C ASP A 546 0.03 14.05 11.07
N PRO A 547 -0.91 15.01 11.14
CA PRO A 547 -1.99 15.01 12.13
C PRO A 547 -2.86 13.75 12.09
N PHE A 548 -3.11 13.22 10.90
CA PHE A 548 -4.08 12.16 10.68
C PHE A 548 -3.42 10.79 10.63
N MET A 549 -2.33 10.67 9.89
CA MET A 549 -1.60 9.40 9.79
C MET A 549 -0.99 9.00 11.14
N THR A 550 -0.39 9.95 11.88
CA THR A 550 0.13 9.64 13.21
C THR A 550 -0.99 9.20 14.16
N LEU A 551 -2.16 9.84 14.09
CA LEU A 551 -3.31 9.45 14.90
C LEU A 551 -3.81 8.05 14.53
N SER A 552 -3.85 7.69 13.25
CA SER A 552 -4.35 6.40 12.78
C SER A 552 -3.55 5.21 13.31
N PHE A 553 -2.23 5.35 13.46
CA PHE A 553 -1.37 4.29 14.02
C PHE A 553 -1.48 4.13 15.54
N MET A 554 -2.11 5.08 16.25
CA MET A 554 -2.32 4.93 17.70
C MET A 554 -3.22 3.76 18.06
N ALA A 555 -3.98 3.24 17.10
CA ALA A 555 -4.90 2.12 17.31
C ALA A 555 -4.33 0.75 16.92
N LEU A 556 -3.14 0.66 16.35
CA LEU A 556 -2.59 -0.61 15.84
C LEU A 556 -1.87 -1.43 16.94
N PRO A 557 -2.49 -2.49 17.50
CA PRO A 557 -1.99 -3.18 18.70
C PRO A 557 -0.88 -4.20 18.43
N VAL A 558 -0.11 -4.01 17.36
CA VAL A 558 1.11 -4.78 17.02
C VAL A 558 2.38 -3.92 17.05
N ILE A 559 2.23 -2.59 17.15
CA ILE A 559 3.37 -1.67 17.24
C ILE A 559 3.57 -1.24 18.70
N PRO A 560 4.78 -1.42 19.31
CA PRO A 560 5.04 -1.03 20.69
C PRO A 560 4.92 0.49 20.91
N LYS A 561 4.73 1.03 22.14
CA LYS A 561 4.54 0.34 23.43
C LYS A 561 3.06 0.28 23.80
N LEU A 562 2.37 1.44 23.93
CA LEU A 562 0.95 1.56 24.25
C LEU A 562 0.14 1.86 22.99
N ARG A 563 -1.03 1.21 22.88
CA ARG A 563 -2.01 1.48 21.82
C ARG A 563 -3.41 1.60 22.42
N ILE A 564 -4.35 2.13 21.64
CA ILE A 564 -5.74 2.25 22.09
C ILE A 564 -6.66 1.47 21.15
N THR A 565 -7.52 0.63 21.72
CA THR A 565 -8.57 -0.11 21.01
C THR A 565 -9.95 0.36 21.47
N THR A 566 -11.02 -0.16 20.90
CA THR A 566 -12.41 0.10 21.32
C THR A 566 -12.69 -0.24 22.79
N ARG A 567 -11.80 -0.94 23.45
CA ARG A 567 -11.93 -1.37 24.86
C ARG A 567 -11.01 -0.64 25.83
N GLY A 568 -10.13 0.20 25.32
CA GLY A 568 -9.19 1.01 26.13
C GLY A 568 -7.73 0.87 25.70
N VAL A 569 -6.85 1.35 26.56
CA VAL A 569 -5.41 1.35 26.30
C VAL A 569 -4.83 -0.06 26.54
N VAL A 570 -3.96 -0.49 25.64
CA VAL A 570 -3.32 -1.81 25.63
C VAL A 570 -1.80 -1.62 25.68
N ASP A 571 -1.15 -2.40 26.53
CA ASP A 571 0.29 -2.63 26.45
C ASP A 571 0.56 -3.76 25.44
N VAL A 572 1.23 -3.41 24.36
CA VAL A 572 1.45 -4.33 23.22
C VAL A 572 2.38 -5.49 23.60
N ASP A 573 3.40 -5.24 24.44
CA ASP A 573 4.37 -6.27 24.80
C ASP A 573 3.77 -7.34 25.72
N THR A 574 2.81 -6.95 26.57
CA THR A 574 2.15 -7.87 27.51
C THR A 574 0.80 -8.36 27.01
N GLN A 575 0.25 -7.77 25.95
CA GLN A 575 -1.10 -8.01 25.43
C GLN A 575 -2.18 -7.89 26.52
N GLN A 576 -2.08 -6.83 27.35
CA GLN A 576 -3.01 -6.56 28.45
C GLN A 576 -3.52 -5.12 28.42
N TYR A 577 -4.76 -4.93 28.86
CA TYR A 577 -5.33 -3.59 29.07
C TYR A 577 -4.72 -2.92 30.33
N VAL A 578 -4.43 -1.62 30.22
CA VAL A 578 -3.81 -0.80 31.27
C VAL A 578 -4.65 0.43 31.62
#